data_527166902c7066bcb9fd1a61c35ce84a
#
_entry.id   527166902c7066bcb9fd1a61c35ce84a
#
_cell.length_a   1.000
_cell.length_b   1.000
_cell.length_c   1.000
_cell.angle_alpha   90.00
_cell.angle_beta   90.00
_cell.angle_gamma   90.00
#
_symmetry.space_group_name_H-M   'P 1'
#
loop_
_entity.id
_entity.type
_entity.pdbx_description
1 polymer ?
#
loop_
_entity_poly.entity_id
_entity_poly.type
_entity_poly.pdbx_seq_one_letter_code
_entity_poly.pdbx_strand_id
1 'polypeptide(L)'
;MNFAKTGALLFLPCALSACAHLAADEAPPQPAPVAEVSAPVAPAPKPIDFDDALARTTQAYDSTGMVAAVSKDGKTIWQGARGLAEEGTDRPVTQDMLFPIASISKAFTTTALAILVERGSVDWDEPIRTYIPEFAMSDPWVSEHFTVRDALTHRSGLPLGAGDLLIWPDGNAEPEDVIKALPLLRPSAGFRSEYAYDNLLYVVAGEIVERVSGKSWADFITDEILKPVGMERCVAEKTRIPAGARFVTGHERAAGADAGVPIDERLAFSETWNAAGGIWCDTAGMMKWGNFWLDGGVTSDGKRLLNEQQVREVWQGVTPTGVNGRLRAAGLSHLSAYALGWGTQDFAGRLLVSHGGGAPGVVSNFMIIPEEKLVLFSATNDYRGAPSTFNYHIAAALLGRPEFDFIADWGGAFAEAEAEGTQLIADTAASAPEDAAPPSLPLSAYVGTYHDPWYGDVRIRMDGPDRLFIDMGRSEILDGDLTHYDGDRFAAFWPDKSLKADAFVDFTVENGKVTGMTMKAISDLTDFSYDFHDLDLKRVKD
;
A
#
# COMPACT_ATOMS: atom_id res chain seq x y z
N MET A 1 44.41 -42.13 28.99
CA MET A 1 43.51 -43.30 29.03
C MET A 1 42.63 -43.18 27.79
N ASN A 2 43.09 -43.76 26.75
CA ASN A 2 42.57 -44.78 25.82
C ASN A 2 41.06 -45.05 25.90
N PHE A 3 40.32 -44.90 24.83
CA PHE A 3 40.10 -45.92 23.79
C PHE A 3 39.45 -45.33 22.54
N ALA A 4 40.17 -45.58 21.43
CA ALA A 4 39.64 -45.50 20.08
C ALA A 4 38.78 -46.73 19.76
N LYS A 5 37.78 -46.61 18.90
CA LYS A 5 37.32 -47.71 18.03
C LYS A 5 36.85 -47.19 16.70
N THR A 6 37.64 -47.50 15.74
CA THR A 6 37.42 -47.58 14.28
C THR A 6 36.36 -48.63 13.92
N GLY A 7 35.55 -48.35 12.94
CA GLY A 7 34.64 -49.30 12.26
C GLY A 7 34.52 -49.01 10.78
N ALA A 8 35.06 -49.93 9.98
CA ALA A 8 35.38 -49.84 8.57
C ALA A 8 34.14 -49.97 7.66
N LEU A 9 34.25 -49.35 6.49
CA LEU A 9 33.46 -49.58 5.27
C LEU A 9 33.57 -51.02 4.81
N LEU A 10 32.43 -51.56 4.34
CA LEU A 10 32.39 -52.73 3.48
C LEU A 10 31.57 -52.38 2.23
N PHE A 11 32.26 -52.26 1.11
CA PHE A 11 31.74 -52.32 -0.24
C PHE A 11 31.51 -53.80 -0.61
N LEU A 12 30.35 -54.11 -1.19
CA LEU A 12 30.16 -55.37 -1.89
C LEU A 12 29.60 -55.08 -3.29
N PRO A 13 30.24 -55.57 -4.35
CA PRO A 13 29.71 -55.50 -5.70
C PRO A 13 28.80 -56.70 -5.97
N CYS A 14 27.65 -56.49 -6.59
CA CYS A 14 26.81 -57.58 -7.09
C CYS A 14 26.94 -57.69 -8.61
N ALA A 15 27.43 -58.85 -9.02
CA ALA A 15 27.71 -59.20 -10.39
C ALA A 15 26.42 -59.52 -11.16
N LEU A 16 26.45 -59.15 -12.44
CA LEU A 16 25.52 -59.62 -13.49
C LEU A 16 25.66 -61.13 -13.69
N SER A 17 24.53 -61.81 -13.77
CA SER A 17 24.47 -63.10 -14.45
C SER A 17 23.17 -63.21 -15.25
N ALA A 18 23.33 -63.34 -16.54
CA ALA A 18 22.27 -63.58 -17.51
C ALA A 18 21.83 -65.02 -17.47
N CYS A 19 20.51 -65.29 -17.58
CA CYS A 19 19.96 -66.50 -18.16
C CYS A 19 18.71 -66.11 -18.94
N ALA A 20 18.82 -66.24 -20.24
CA ALA A 20 17.70 -66.28 -21.17
C ALA A 20 16.95 -67.59 -21.09
N HIS A 21 15.64 -67.53 -20.98
CA HIS A 21 14.79 -68.61 -21.50
C HIS A 21 13.52 -67.96 -22.10
N LEU A 22 13.37 -68.28 -23.39
CA LEU A 22 12.22 -68.01 -24.23
C LEU A 22 10.97 -68.71 -23.71
N ALA A 23 9.89 -67.96 -23.53
CA ALA A 23 8.53 -68.45 -23.73
C ALA A 23 7.72 -67.36 -24.37
N ALA A 24 7.24 -67.61 -25.56
CA ALA A 24 6.32 -66.74 -26.29
C ALA A 24 5.01 -66.60 -25.48
N ASP A 25 4.58 -65.40 -25.37
CA ASP A 25 3.51 -64.74 -25.87
C ASP A 25 2.09 -64.80 -25.41
N GLU A 26 1.59 -63.85 -25.00
CA GLU A 26 0.23 -63.36 -25.31
C GLU A 26 0.24 -61.86 -25.04
N ALA A 27 0.00 -61.06 -26.07
CA ALA A 27 -0.17 -59.64 -25.91
C ALA A 27 -1.37 -59.35 -24.99
N PRO A 28 -1.26 -58.41 -24.02
CA PRO A 28 -2.40 -58.06 -23.20
C PRO A 28 -3.53 -57.48 -24.07
N PRO A 29 -4.80 -57.80 -23.75
CA PRO A 29 -5.93 -57.30 -24.53
C PRO A 29 -5.92 -55.79 -24.55
N GLN A 30 -6.06 -55.21 -25.74
CA GLN A 30 -6.23 -53.75 -25.88
C GLN A 30 -7.44 -53.32 -25.05
N PRO A 31 -7.31 -52.27 -24.22
CA PRO A 31 -8.46 -51.70 -23.53
C PRO A 31 -9.49 -51.26 -24.59
N ALA A 32 -10.75 -51.63 -24.35
CA ALA A 32 -11.86 -51.21 -25.18
C ALA A 32 -11.87 -49.66 -25.28
N PRO A 33 -12.24 -49.11 -26.44
CA PRO A 33 -12.30 -47.65 -26.57
C PRO A 33 -13.26 -47.10 -25.51
N VAL A 34 -12.71 -46.31 -24.60
CA VAL A 34 -13.50 -45.53 -23.65
C VAL A 34 -14.33 -44.58 -24.52
N ALA A 35 -15.65 -44.76 -24.50
CA ALA A 35 -16.54 -43.78 -25.15
C ALA A 35 -16.20 -42.41 -24.59
N GLU A 36 -15.77 -41.49 -25.46
CA GLU A 36 -15.67 -40.06 -25.11
C GLU A 36 -17.07 -39.60 -24.69
N VAL A 37 -17.27 -39.54 -23.37
CA VAL A 37 -18.40 -38.79 -22.81
C VAL A 37 -18.07 -37.34 -23.10
N SER A 38 -18.62 -36.80 -24.18
CA SER A 38 -18.56 -35.37 -24.44
C SER A 38 -19.18 -34.66 -23.24
N ALA A 39 -18.32 -34.03 -22.43
CA ALA A 39 -18.79 -33.14 -21.39
C ALA A 39 -19.76 -32.10 -22.02
N PRO A 40 -20.87 -31.78 -21.37
CA PRO A 40 -21.79 -30.80 -21.89
C PRO A 40 -20.99 -29.52 -22.15
N VAL A 41 -21.05 -29.03 -23.39
CA VAL A 41 -20.41 -27.74 -23.76
C VAL A 41 -21.05 -26.68 -22.86
N ALA A 42 -20.24 -26.15 -21.95
CA ALA A 42 -20.70 -25.05 -21.12
C ALA A 42 -21.22 -23.91 -22.04
N PRO A 43 -22.35 -23.28 -21.73
CA PRO A 43 -22.82 -22.16 -22.53
C PRO A 43 -21.72 -21.13 -22.65
N ALA A 44 -21.57 -20.57 -23.85
CA ALA A 44 -20.57 -19.52 -24.09
C ALA A 44 -20.72 -18.42 -23.01
N PRO A 45 -19.63 -18.00 -22.38
CA PRO A 45 -19.70 -16.98 -21.34
C PRO A 45 -20.37 -15.73 -21.92
N LYS A 46 -21.33 -15.15 -21.16
CA LYS A 46 -21.96 -13.89 -21.55
C LYS A 46 -20.86 -12.84 -21.74
N PRO A 47 -20.97 -11.97 -22.74
CA PRO A 47 -20.09 -10.83 -22.88
C PRO A 47 -20.06 -10.03 -21.56
N ILE A 48 -18.88 -9.59 -21.12
CA ILE A 48 -18.73 -8.78 -19.93
C ILE A 48 -19.32 -7.42 -20.21
N ASP A 49 -20.24 -7.00 -19.36
CA ASP A 49 -20.78 -5.63 -19.37
C ASP A 49 -19.95 -4.79 -18.38
N PHE A 50 -18.95 -4.09 -18.91
CA PHE A 50 -18.08 -3.24 -18.11
C PHE A 50 -18.82 -2.04 -17.51
N ASP A 51 -19.82 -1.49 -18.23
CA ASP A 51 -20.59 -0.34 -17.75
C ASP A 51 -21.50 -0.74 -16.59
N ASP A 52 -22.12 -1.92 -16.65
CA ASP A 52 -22.88 -2.50 -15.54
C ASP A 52 -21.95 -2.76 -14.34
N ALA A 53 -20.79 -3.35 -14.55
CA ALA A 53 -19.83 -3.60 -13.49
C ALA A 53 -19.38 -2.30 -12.81
N LEU A 54 -19.07 -1.24 -13.58
CA LEU A 54 -18.73 0.06 -13.01
C LEU A 54 -19.91 0.66 -12.22
N ALA A 55 -21.12 0.57 -12.76
CA ALA A 55 -22.32 1.07 -12.09
C ALA A 55 -22.61 0.35 -10.77
N ARG A 56 -22.54 -0.98 -10.77
CA ARG A 56 -22.72 -1.81 -9.57
C ARG A 56 -21.61 -1.54 -8.53
N THR A 57 -20.37 -1.40 -8.96
CA THR A 57 -19.26 -1.12 -8.04
C THR A 57 -19.44 0.24 -7.36
N THR A 58 -19.71 1.30 -8.13
CA THR A 58 -19.94 2.64 -7.56
C THR A 58 -21.14 2.66 -6.61
N GLN A 59 -22.19 1.89 -6.90
CA GLN A 59 -23.35 1.76 -6.03
C GLN A 59 -23.02 0.97 -4.75
N ALA A 60 -22.30 -0.16 -4.85
CA ALA A 60 -21.98 -1.00 -3.69
C ALA A 60 -21.09 -0.31 -2.67
N TYR A 61 -20.24 0.61 -3.13
CA TYR A 61 -19.35 1.40 -2.29
C TYR A 61 -19.84 2.83 -2.05
N ASP A 62 -20.99 3.21 -2.62
CA ASP A 62 -21.53 4.57 -2.56
C ASP A 62 -20.45 5.61 -2.90
N SER A 63 -19.73 5.35 -4.01
CA SER A 63 -18.59 6.16 -4.40
C SER A 63 -19.01 7.50 -4.99
N THR A 64 -18.33 8.60 -4.59
CA THR A 64 -18.53 9.95 -5.15
C THR A 64 -18.26 9.98 -6.65
N GLY A 65 -17.12 9.45 -7.06
CA GLY A 65 -16.75 9.32 -8.47
C GLY A 65 -15.70 8.24 -8.71
N MET A 66 -15.77 7.59 -9.85
CA MET A 66 -14.86 6.50 -10.21
C MET A 66 -14.54 6.53 -11.70
N VAL A 67 -13.28 6.23 -12.04
CA VAL A 67 -12.83 5.92 -13.39
C VAL A 67 -12.27 4.51 -13.44
N ALA A 68 -12.38 3.87 -14.61
CA ALA A 68 -11.72 2.61 -14.86
C ALA A 68 -11.37 2.45 -16.33
N ALA A 69 -10.35 1.63 -16.61
CA ALA A 69 -9.93 1.28 -17.97
C ALA A 69 -9.39 -0.13 -18.03
N VAL A 70 -9.59 -0.78 -19.17
CA VAL A 70 -9.14 -2.13 -19.48
C VAL A 70 -8.41 -2.13 -20.80
N SER A 71 -7.17 -2.64 -20.82
CA SER A 71 -6.40 -2.89 -22.04
C SER A 71 -6.19 -4.39 -22.22
N LYS A 72 -6.36 -4.85 -23.45
CA LYS A 72 -6.12 -6.25 -23.86
C LYS A 72 -5.31 -6.24 -25.16
N ASP A 73 -4.27 -7.07 -25.22
CA ASP A 73 -3.39 -7.17 -26.40
C ASP A 73 -2.83 -5.80 -26.87
N GLY A 74 -2.43 -4.97 -25.88
CA GLY A 74 -1.86 -3.63 -26.15
C GLY A 74 -2.86 -2.56 -26.55
N LYS A 75 -4.16 -2.85 -26.52
CA LYS A 75 -5.22 -1.90 -26.91
C LYS A 75 -6.19 -1.68 -25.76
N THR A 76 -6.53 -0.43 -25.50
CA THR A 76 -7.64 -0.10 -24.61
C THR A 76 -8.94 -0.60 -25.25
N ILE A 77 -9.57 -1.60 -24.64
CA ILE A 77 -10.82 -2.20 -25.13
C ILE A 77 -12.05 -1.55 -24.50
N TRP A 78 -11.88 -0.92 -23.35
CA TRP A 78 -12.92 -0.17 -22.66
C TRP A 78 -12.32 0.83 -21.67
N GLN A 79 -13.02 1.94 -21.48
CA GLN A 79 -12.79 2.89 -20.38
C GLN A 79 -14.12 3.55 -20.00
N GLY A 80 -14.33 3.75 -18.72
CA GLY A 80 -15.55 4.32 -18.17
C GLY A 80 -15.28 5.32 -17.05
N ALA A 81 -16.28 6.17 -16.81
CA ALA A 81 -16.30 7.12 -15.70
C ALA A 81 -17.73 7.25 -15.19
N ARG A 82 -17.90 7.39 -13.87
CA ARG A 82 -19.22 7.52 -13.24
C ARG A 82 -19.11 8.36 -11.98
N GLY A 83 -20.15 9.15 -11.69
CA GLY A 83 -20.24 10.00 -10.50
C GLY A 83 -19.66 11.40 -10.72
N LEU A 84 -19.30 12.06 -9.62
CA LEU A 84 -18.90 13.47 -9.58
C LEU A 84 -17.40 13.61 -9.33
N ALA A 85 -16.78 14.61 -9.93
CA ALA A 85 -15.41 15.00 -9.67
C ALA A 85 -15.27 15.74 -8.34
N GLU A 86 -16.38 16.29 -7.84
CA GLU A 86 -16.49 16.99 -6.56
C GLU A 86 -17.92 16.96 -6.07
N GLU A 87 -18.13 16.48 -4.86
CA GLU A 87 -19.44 16.42 -4.21
C GLU A 87 -20.05 17.82 -4.07
N GLY A 88 -21.37 17.91 -4.19
CA GLY A 88 -22.09 19.19 -4.12
C GLY A 88 -21.95 20.08 -5.38
N THR A 89 -21.30 19.59 -6.43
CA THR A 89 -21.20 20.26 -7.75
C THR A 89 -21.86 19.46 -8.84
N ASP A 90 -22.07 20.08 -10.02
CA ASP A 90 -22.57 19.41 -11.23
C ASP A 90 -21.40 18.94 -12.15
N ARG A 91 -20.17 18.79 -11.61
CA ARG A 91 -19.01 18.37 -12.38
C ARG A 91 -18.94 16.83 -12.48
N PRO A 92 -19.28 16.21 -13.63
CA PRO A 92 -19.10 14.77 -13.79
C PRO A 92 -17.61 14.42 -13.81
N VAL A 93 -17.25 13.30 -13.23
CA VAL A 93 -15.93 12.70 -13.43
C VAL A 93 -15.80 12.21 -14.86
N THR A 94 -14.60 12.35 -15.46
CA THR A 94 -14.29 11.91 -16.82
C THR A 94 -12.95 11.19 -16.88
N GLN A 95 -12.77 10.30 -17.86
CA GLN A 95 -11.58 9.44 -17.98
C GLN A 95 -10.26 10.22 -18.19
N ASP A 96 -10.34 11.48 -18.64
CA ASP A 96 -9.20 12.35 -18.88
C ASP A 96 -8.87 13.27 -17.70
N MET A 97 -9.58 13.15 -16.58
CA MET A 97 -9.21 13.81 -15.34
C MET A 97 -8.02 13.10 -14.68
N LEU A 98 -7.19 13.89 -14.02
CA LEU A 98 -6.08 13.38 -13.23
C LEU A 98 -6.59 12.92 -11.86
N PHE A 99 -6.19 11.73 -11.50
CA PHE A 99 -6.34 11.14 -10.18
C PHE A 99 -4.98 10.97 -9.53
N PRO A 100 -4.82 11.21 -8.24
CA PRO A 100 -3.64 10.74 -7.53
C PRO A 100 -3.65 9.21 -7.57
N ILE A 101 -2.55 8.61 -8.05
CA ILE A 101 -2.44 7.15 -8.07
C ILE A 101 -1.85 6.59 -6.78
N ALA A 102 -1.50 7.48 -5.86
CA ALA A 102 -0.97 7.17 -4.54
C ALA A 102 0.16 6.12 -4.62
N SER A 103 0.13 5.08 -3.79
CA SER A 103 1.21 4.09 -3.69
C SER A 103 1.52 3.29 -4.96
N ILE A 104 0.72 3.38 -6.03
CA ILE A 104 1.14 2.87 -7.35
C ILE A 104 2.41 3.62 -7.82
N SER A 105 2.68 4.82 -7.32
CA SER A 105 3.91 5.60 -7.56
C SER A 105 5.18 4.84 -7.14
N LYS A 106 5.10 3.91 -6.19
CA LYS A 106 6.21 3.06 -5.77
C LYS A 106 6.80 2.24 -6.93
N ALA A 107 5.94 1.79 -7.84
CA ALA A 107 6.37 1.10 -9.06
C ALA A 107 7.19 2.02 -9.98
N PHE A 108 6.90 3.31 -10.01
CA PHE A 108 7.66 4.29 -10.78
C PHE A 108 9.00 4.61 -10.12
N THR A 109 9.06 4.73 -8.79
CA THR A 109 10.30 4.87 -8.04
C THR A 109 11.22 3.67 -8.25
N THR A 110 10.67 2.46 -8.19
CA THR A 110 11.41 1.24 -8.54
C THR A 110 11.90 1.25 -9.99
N THR A 111 11.08 1.73 -10.93
CA THR A 111 11.48 1.83 -12.35
C THR A 111 12.60 2.85 -12.53
N ALA A 112 12.58 3.96 -11.80
CA ALA A 112 13.67 4.94 -11.81
C ALA A 112 14.99 4.29 -11.35
N LEU A 113 14.95 3.54 -10.25
CA LEU A 113 16.11 2.78 -9.78
C LEU A 113 16.53 1.69 -10.79
N ALA A 114 15.58 0.97 -11.42
CA ALA A 114 15.87 -0.01 -12.45
C ALA A 114 16.59 0.60 -13.66
N ILE A 115 16.23 1.81 -14.07
CA ILE A 115 16.92 2.57 -15.12
C ILE A 115 18.36 2.93 -14.67
N LEU A 116 18.56 3.30 -13.41
CA LEU A 116 19.89 3.57 -12.87
C LEU A 116 20.73 2.30 -12.74
N VAL A 117 20.11 1.17 -12.43
CA VAL A 117 20.76 -0.16 -12.43
C VAL A 117 21.15 -0.55 -13.86
N GLU A 118 20.28 -0.36 -14.84
CA GLU A 118 20.57 -0.61 -16.26
C GLU A 118 21.77 0.22 -16.75
N ARG A 119 21.94 1.44 -16.21
CA ARG A 119 23.08 2.34 -16.49
C ARG A 119 24.33 2.00 -15.70
N GLY A 120 24.29 1.02 -14.79
CA GLY A 120 25.40 0.66 -13.91
C GLY A 120 25.73 1.70 -12.83
N SER A 121 24.79 2.60 -12.52
CA SER A 121 24.95 3.64 -11.49
C SER A 121 24.43 3.22 -10.12
N VAL A 122 23.54 2.21 -10.07
CA VAL A 122 22.98 1.60 -8.86
C VAL A 122 23.07 0.09 -8.98
N ASP A 123 23.21 -0.61 -7.85
CA ASP A 123 23.03 -2.06 -7.76
C ASP A 123 21.96 -2.37 -6.72
N TRP A 124 21.07 -3.33 -7.05
CA TRP A 124 19.98 -3.71 -6.16
C TRP A 124 20.44 -4.23 -4.80
N ASP A 125 21.57 -4.92 -4.79
CA ASP A 125 22.10 -5.62 -3.62
C ASP A 125 23.26 -4.86 -2.94
N GLU A 126 23.59 -3.66 -3.45
CA GLU A 126 24.54 -2.75 -2.79
C GLU A 126 23.90 -2.11 -1.56
N PRO A 127 24.64 -1.97 -0.45
CA PRO A 127 24.17 -1.25 0.73
C PRO A 127 23.76 0.20 0.42
N ILE A 128 22.64 0.65 0.98
CA ILE A 128 22.14 2.04 0.83
C ILE A 128 23.22 3.06 1.19
N ARG A 129 24.06 2.76 2.18
CA ARG A 129 25.14 3.65 2.63
C ARG A 129 26.18 3.98 1.54
N THR A 130 26.23 3.22 0.46
CA THR A 130 27.02 3.55 -0.73
C THR A 130 26.50 4.83 -1.39
N TYR A 131 25.20 5.07 -1.35
CA TYR A 131 24.52 6.22 -1.97
C TYR A 131 24.14 7.29 -0.96
N ILE A 132 23.81 6.88 0.26
CA ILE A 132 23.41 7.73 1.40
C ILE A 132 24.29 7.34 2.61
N PRO A 133 25.52 7.90 2.75
CA PRO A 133 26.46 7.48 3.80
C PRO A 133 25.93 7.63 5.23
N GLU A 134 25.01 8.57 5.46
CA GLU A 134 24.38 8.83 6.76
C GLU A 134 23.20 7.89 7.06
N PHE A 135 22.74 7.05 6.12
CA PHE A 135 21.67 6.09 6.36
C PHE A 135 22.00 5.17 7.54
N ALA A 136 21.06 5.03 8.45
CA ALA A 136 21.17 4.14 9.59
C ALA A 136 19.80 3.57 9.97
N MET A 137 19.82 2.35 10.51
CA MET A 137 18.72 1.71 11.23
C MET A 137 19.11 1.59 12.71
N SER A 138 18.19 1.20 13.57
CA SER A 138 18.47 1.04 15.02
C SER A 138 19.57 0.02 15.34
N ASP A 139 19.74 -1.00 14.50
CA ASP A 139 20.81 -1.97 14.59
C ASP A 139 21.97 -1.59 13.65
N PRO A 140 23.21 -1.42 14.15
CA PRO A 140 24.37 -1.09 13.34
C PRO A 140 24.69 -2.12 12.25
N TRP A 141 24.48 -3.41 12.53
CA TRP A 141 24.71 -4.47 11.53
C TRP A 141 23.70 -4.36 10.39
N VAL A 142 22.42 -4.12 10.72
CA VAL A 142 21.35 -3.88 9.73
C VAL A 142 21.70 -2.66 8.89
N SER A 143 22.16 -1.57 9.51
CA SER A 143 22.56 -0.34 8.81
C SER A 143 23.65 -0.57 7.75
N GLU A 144 24.60 -1.46 8.03
CA GLU A 144 25.70 -1.80 7.10
C GLU A 144 25.28 -2.74 5.97
N HIS A 145 24.19 -3.53 6.19
CA HIS A 145 23.77 -4.59 5.26
C HIS A 145 22.41 -4.32 4.60
N PHE A 146 21.81 -3.15 4.84
CA PHE A 146 20.54 -2.76 4.29
C PHE A 146 20.73 -2.32 2.84
N THR A 147 20.20 -3.10 1.90
CA THR A 147 20.38 -2.90 0.47
C THR A 147 19.29 -2.04 -0.16
N VAL A 148 19.50 -1.55 -1.38
CA VAL A 148 18.48 -0.87 -2.18
C VAL A 148 17.23 -1.75 -2.34
N ARG A 149 17.41 -3.06 -2.58
CA ARG A 149 16.32 -4.05 -2.63
C ARG A 149 15.51 -4.08 -1.34
N ASP A 150 16.14 -4.01 -0.17
CA ASP A 150 15.45 -4.06 1.11
C ASP A 150 14.52 -2.86 1.31
N ALA A 151 14.92 -1.67 0.86
CA ALA A 151 14.09 -0.47 0.92
C ALA A 151 12.79 -0.60 0.09
N LEU A 152 12.81 -1.41 -0.95
CA LEU A 152 11.67 -1.56 -1.87
C LEU A 152 10.75 -2.74 -1.56
N THR A 153 11.08 -3.57 -0.56
CA THR A 153 10.44 -4.89 -0.39
C THR A 153 9.75 -5.08 0.95
N HIS A 154 9.59 -4.02 1.74
CA HIS A 154 8.81 -4.01 3.00
C HIS A 154 9.20 -5.13 3.97
N ARG A 155 10.51 -5.31 4.18
CA ARG A 155 11.09 -6.34 5.08
C ARG A 155 12.16 -5.77 6.02
N SER A 156 12.04 -4.51 6.35
CA SER A 156 12.97 -3.77 7.20
C SER A 156 13.05 -4.31 8.64
N GLY A 157 11.99 -4.93 9.11
CA GLY A 157 11.77 -5.29 10.50
C GLY A 157 11.01 -4.22 11.29
N LEU A 158 10.77 -3.04 10.71
CA LEU A 158 9.91 -2.02 11.30
C LEU A 158 8.44 -2.48 11.27
N PRO A 159 7.58 -2.03 12.18
CA PRO A 159 6.15 -2.30 12.11
C PRO A 159 5.48 -1.62 10.90
N LEU A 160 4.23 -2.01 10.63
CA LEU A 160 3.40 -1.44 9.56
C LEU A 160 3.24 0.07 9.76
N GLY A 161 3.60 0.86 8.75
CA GLY A 161 3.46 2.32 8.76
C GLY A 161 4.41 3.06 9.72
N ALA A 162 5.44 2.41 10.22
CA ALA A 162 6.34 3.01 11.21
C ALA A 162 6.92 4.34 10.76
N GLY A 163 6.68 5.40 11.54
CA GLY A 163 7.15 6.75 11.30
C GLY A 163 6.32 7.53 10.29
N ASP A 164 5.22 6.98 9.75
CA ASP A 164 4.39 7.66 8.74
C ASP A 164 3.84 9.01 9.24
N LEU A 165 3.63 9.22 10.55
CA LEU A 165 3.24 10.52 11.11
C LEU A 165 4.24 11.66 10.80
N LEU A 166 5.44 11.37 10.32
CA LEU A 166 6.39 12.39 9.83
C LEU A 166 5.92 13.02 8.52
N ILE A 167 5.20 12.26 7.70
CA ILE A 167 4.78 12.62 6.34
C ILE A 167 3.27 12.56 6.14
N TRP A 168 2.51 12.11 7.13
CA TRP A 168 1.07 11.87 7.08
C TRP A 168 0.37 12.49 8.30
N PRO A 169 -0.87 13.05 8.17
CA PRO A 169 -1.60 13.31 6.92
C PRO A 169 -1.12 14.56 6.17
N ASP A 170 -0.57 15.54 6.88
CA ASP A 170 0.02 16.80 6.42
C ASP A 170 1.41 17.02 7.04
N GLY A 171 2.10 15.92 7.39
CA GLY A 171 3.40 15.96 8.05
C GLY A 171 4.43 16.79 7.28
N ASN A 172 5.24 17.53 8.02
CA ASN A 172 6.15 18.54 7.49
C ASN A 172 7.64 18.13 7.49
N ALA A 173 7.90 16.82 7.60
CA ALA A 173 9.28 16.32 7.57
C ALA A 173 9.88 16.43 6.16
N GLU A 174 11.15 16.83 6.10
CA GLU A 174 11.97 16.75 4.89
C GLU A 174 12.62 15.36 4.77
N PRO A 175 13.14 14.95 3.60
CA PRO A 175 13.79 13.65 3.43
C PRO A 175 14.92 13.38 4.43
N GLU A 176 15.69 14.41 4.82
CA GLU A 176 16.74 14.29 5.82
C GLU A 176 16.18 14.02 7.23
N ASP A 177 14.99 14.52 7.56
CA ASP A 177 14.34 14.24 8.84
C ASP A 177 13.90 12.77 8.88
N VAL A 178 13.37 12.25 7.77
CA VAL A 178 13.05 10.82 7.62
C VAL A 178 14.29 9.95 7.84
N ILE A 179 15.40 10.25 7.16
CA ILE A 179 16.66 9.49 7.31
C ILE A 179 17.16 9.53 8.77
N LYS A 180 17.05 10.68 9.44
CA LYS A 180 17.45 10.81 10.86
C LYS A 180 16.52 10.08 11.82
N ALA A 181 15.24 9.92 11.48
CA ALA A 181 14.27 9.23 12.31
C ALA A 181 14.42 7.70 12.28
N LEU A 182 14.82 7.11 11.15
CA LEU A 182 14.91 5.66 10.96
C LEU A 182 15.67 4.91 12.07
N PRO A 183 16.85 5.36 12.56
CA PRO A 183 17.56 4.68 13.64
C PRO A 183 16.86 4.79 15.01
N LEU A 184 15.87 5.66 15.14
CA LEU A 184 15.11 5.89 16.37
C LEU A 184 13.82 5.07 16.41
N LEU A 185 13.35 4.59 15.26
CA LEU A 185 12.20 3.70 15.15
C LEU A 185 12.53 2.31 15.70
N ARG A 186 11.57 1.71 16.41
CA ARG A 186 11.75 0.42 17.06
C ARG A 186 11.30 -0.71 16.15
N PRO A 187 12.18 -1.67 15.79
CA PRO A 187 11.74 -2.84 15.03
C PRO A 187 10.82 -3.73 15.87
N SER A 188 9.78 -4.26 15.23
CA SER A 188 8.85 -5.25 15.81
C SER A 188 9.20 -6.68 15.39
N ALA A 189 10.02 -6.83 14.34
CA ALA A 189 10.43 -8.11 13.78
C ALA A 189 11.93 -8.13 13.42
N GLY A 190 12.43 -9.30 13.07
CA GLY A 190 13.81 -9.43 12.57
C GLY A 190 13.96 -8.83 11.15
N PHE A 191 15.11 -8.27 10.86
CA PHE A 191 15.46 -7.81 9.52
C PHE A 191 15.26 -8.93 8.48
N ARG A 192 14.52 -8.66 7.40
CA ARG A 192 14.16 -9.59 6.32
C ARG A 192 13.28 -10.78 6.74
N SER A 193 12.68 -10.78 7.93
CA SER A 193 11.90 -11.92 8.43
C SER A 193 10.42 -11.87 8.05
N GLU A 194 9.84 -10.69 8.01
CA GLU A 194 8.40 -10.49 7.85
C GLU A 194 8.09 -9.32 6.90
N TYR A 195 6.90 -9.35 6.35
CA TYR A 195 6.34 -8.25 5.58
C TYR A 195 5.67 -7.25 6.52
N ALA A 196 6.12 -6.01 6.46
CA ALA A 196 5.44 -4.88 7.08
C ALA A 196 5.59 -3.66 6.16
N TYR A 197 4.47 -3.14 5.66
CA TYR A 197 4.45 -2.05 4.70
C TYR A 197 5.02 -0.77 5.31
N ASP A 198 5.92 -0.09 4.59
CA ASP A 198 6.71 1.04 5.08
C ASP A 198 6.83 2.09 3.97
N ASN A 199 6.33 3.31 4.21
CA ASN A 199 6.41 4.41 3.26
C ASN A 199 7.76 5.13 3.34
N LEU A 200 8.36 5.26 4.53
CA LEU A 200 9.59 6.03 4.73
C LEU A 200 10.76 5.48 3.90
N LEU A 201 10.85 4.17 3.72
CA LEU A 201 11.91 3.57 2.91
C LEU A 201 11.77 3.86 1.42
N TYR A 202 10.57 4.22 0.94
CA TYR A 202 10.40 4.75 -0.42
C TYR A 202 10.83 6.21 -0.53
N VAL A 203 10.74 7.00 0.54
CA VAL A 203 11.39 8.32 0.61
C VAL A 203 12.91 8.16 0.45
N VAL A 204 13.51 7.20 1.18
CA VAL A 204 14.94 6.87 1.03
C VAL A 204 15.27 6.41 -0.39
N ALA A 205 14.42 5.60 -1.02
CA ALA A 205 14.58 5.16 -2.41
C ALA A 205 14.53 6.34 -3.40
N GLY A 206 13.65 7.32 -3.16
CA GLY A 206 13.59 8.58 -3.91
C GLY A 206 14.89 9.38 -3.78
N GLU A 207 15.40 9.48 -2.57
CA GLU A 207 16.67 10.18 -2.28
C GLU A 207 17.87 9.51 -2.99
N ILE A 208 17.89 8.17 -3.12
CA ILE A 208 18.90 7.49 -3.94
C ILE A 208 18.81 7.93 -5.40
N VAL A 209 17.58 8.02 -5.95
CA VAL A 209 17.39 8.50 -7.33
C VAL A 209 17.95 9.90 -7.51
N GLU A 210 17.68 10.81 -6.57
CA GLU A 210 18.15 12.20 -6.62
C GLU A 210 19.67 12.30 -6.54
N ARG A 211 20.27 11.67 -5.55
CA ARG A 211 21.74 11.73 -5.32
C ARG A 211 22.53 11.12 -6.47
N VAL A 212 22.07 10.01 -7.02
CA VAL A 212 22.78 9.32 -8.11
C VAL A 212 22.57 10.02 -9.44
N SER A 213 21.38 10.55 -9.72
CA SER A 213 21.07 11.18 -11.00
C SER A 213 21.43 12.66 -11.08
N GLY A 214 21.49 13.34 -9.93
CA GLY A 214 21.61 14.80 -9.84
C GLY A 214 20.36 15.57 -10.25
N LYS A 215 19.21 14.88 -10.40
CA LYS A 215 17.90 15.46 -10.69
C LYS A 215 16.99 15.26 -9.49
N SER A 216 15.99 16.15 -9.28
CA SER A 216 14.91 15.83 -8.35
C SER A 216 14.20 14.53 -8.78
N TRP A 217 13.62 13.80 -7.82
CA TRP A 217 12.83 12.61 -8.12
C TRP A 217 11.75 12.91 -9.17
N ALA A 218 11.02 14.00 -9.00
CA ALA A 218 9.96 14.41 -9.92
C ALA A 218 10.47 14.73 -11.33
N ASP A 219 11.63 15.35 -11.47
CA ASP A 219 12.26 15.59 -12.77
C ASP A 219 12.72 14.27 -13.41
N PHE A 220 13.32 13.38 -12.62
CA PHE A 220 13.74 12.08 -13.13
C PHE A 220 12.56 11.26 -13.62
N ILE A 221 11.49 11.13 -12.83
CA ILE A 221 10.27 10.42 -13.23
C ILE A 221 9.69 11.03 -14.51
N THR A 222 9.60 12.36 -14.57
CA THR A 222 9.06 13.07 -15.73
C THR A 222 9.87 12.82 -16.99
N ASP A 223 11.20 12.98 -16.93
CA ASP A 223 12.07 12.94 -18.10
C ASP A 223 12.39 11.52 -18.57
N GLU A 224 12.57 10.59 -17.63
CA GLU A 224 13.08 9.25 -17.92
C GLU A 224 11.96 8.21 -18.05
N ILE A 225 10.75 8.49 -17.53
CA ILE A 225 9.63 7.55 -17.53
C ILE A 225 8.40 8.15 -18.20
N LEU A 226 7.78 9.22 -17.64
CA LEU A 226 6.48 9.71 -18.14
C LEU A 226 6.55 10.13 -19.60
N LYS A 227 7.52 10.96 -19.98
CA LYS A 227 7.71 11.41 -21.37
C LYS A 227 8.03 10.26 -22.32
N PRO A 228 9.04 9.40 -22.05
CA PRO A 228 9.36 8.30 -22.95
C PRO A 228 8.25 7.26 -23.11
N VAL A 229 7.49 6.97 -22.06
CA VAL A 229 6.33 6.06 -22.12
C VAL A 229 5.13 6.70 -22.81
N GLY A 230 5.15 8.03 -22.99
CA GLY A 230 4.08 8.80 -23.64
C GLY A 230 2.91 9.10 -22.71
N MET A 231 3.17 9.25 -21.40
CA MET A 231 2.17 9.57 -20.36
C MET A 231 2.01 11.10 -20.24
N GLU A 232 1.64 11.77 -21.31
CA GLU A 232 1.77 13.22 -21.49
C GLU A 232 0.94 14.05 -20.49
N ARG A 233 -0.12 13.48 -19.93
CA ARG A 233 -0.98 14.17 -18.96
C ARG A 233 -0.57 13.86 -17.51
N CYS A 234 0.14 12.76 -17.29
CA CYS A 234 0.56 12.39 -15.94
C CYS A 234 1.67 13.32 -15.46
N VAL A 235 1.65 13.62 -14.17
CA VAL A 235 2.65 14.46 -13.50
C VAL A 235 3.20 13.74 -12.27
N ALA A 236 4.46 13.98 -11.97
CA ALA A 236 5.16 13.30 -10.88
C ALA A 236 4.75 13.82 -9.49
N GLU A 237 4.16 15.01 -9.42
CA GLU A 237 3.70 15.65 -8.19
C GLU A 237 2.57 16.64 -8.45
N LYS A 238 1.75 16.92 -7.43
CA LYS A 238 0.56 17.79 -7.52
C LYS A 238 0.91 19.20 -8.03
N THR A 239 2.02 19.77 -7.59
CA THR A 239 2.48 21.12 -7.94
C THR A 239 2.77 21.29 -9.44
N ARG A 240 2.97 20.19 -10.18
CA ARG A 240 3.21 20.17 -11.63
C ARG A 240 1.94 20.00 -12.47
N ILE A 241 0.77 19.95 -11.86
CA ILE A 241 -0.49 19.91 -12.62
C ILE A 241 -0.62 21.20 -13.41
N PRO A 242 -0.73 21.13 -14.77
CA PRO A 242 -0.80 22.34 -15.59
C PRO A 242 -2.04 23.18 -15.27
N ALA A 243 -1.91 24.48 -15.31
CA ALA A 243 -3.03 25.40 -15.15
C ALA A 243 -4.14 25.06 -16.18
N GLY A 244 -5.38 24.86 -15.70
CA GLY A 244 -6.52 24.47 -16.52
C GLY A 244 -6.62 22.96 -16.81
N ALA A 245 -5.68 22.14 -16.35
CA ALA A 245 -5.87 20.69 -16.37
C ALA A 245 -7.02 20.29 -15.45
N ARG A 246 -7.78 19.28 -15.85
CA ARG A 246 -8.88 18.74 -15.04
C ARG A 246 -8.35 17.68 -14.10
N PHE A 247 -8.68 17.78 -12.84
CA PHE A 247 -8.38 16.80 -11.81
C PHE A 247 -9.54 16.67 -10.84
N VAL A 248 -9.57 15.58 -10.10
CA VAL A 248 -10.61 15.31 -9.10
C VAL A 248 -10.26 15.95 -7.77
N THR A 249 -11.30 16.30 -7.01
CA THR A 249 -11.19 16.60 -5.59
C THR A 249 -11.34 15.28 -4.82
N GLY A 250 -10.45 15.01 -3.88
CA GLY A 250 -10.58 13.88 -2.96
C GLY A 250 -11.69 14.11 -1.93
N HIS A 251 -12.34 13.06 -1.49
CA HIS A 251 -13.42 13.13 -0.51
C HIS A 251 -13.22 12.12 0.59
N GLU A 252 -13.46 12.57 1.81
CA GLU A 252 -13.58 11.70 2.96
C GLU A 252 -15.02 11.76 3.50
N ARG A 253 -15.44 10.69 4.14
CA ARG A 253 -16.75 10.62 4.75
C ARG A 253 -16.59 10.40 6.24
N ALA A 254 -17.03 11.37 7.02
CA ALA A 254 -17.10 11.20 8.47
C ALA A 254 -17.99 10.00 8.82
N ALA A 255 -17.69 9.37 9.96
CA ALA A 255 -18.49 8.23 10.44
C ALA A 255 -19.97 8.58 10.52
N GLY A 256 -20.81 7.83 9.82
CA GLY A 256 -22.26 8.02 9.79
C GLY A 256 -22.77 9.19 8.93
N ALA A 257 -21.90 9.85 8.15
CA ALA A 257 -22.33 10.90 7.23
C ALA A 257 -22.94 10.33 5.94
N ASP A 258 -23.99 10.97 5.43
CA ASP A 258 -24.67 10.54 4.19
C ASP A 258 -23.86 10.87 2.92
N ALA A 259 -22.99 11.88 2.98
CA ALA A 259 -22.18 12.33 1.85
C ALA A 259 -20.71 12.53 2.23
N GLY A 260 -19.81 12.34 1.26
CA GLY A 260 -18.41 12.71 1.40
C GLY A 260 -18.27 14.23 1.43
N VAL A 261 -17.24 14.70 2.12
CA VAL A 261 -16.83 16.10 2.09
C VAL A 261 -15.50 16.21 1.37
N PRO A 262 -15.27 17.28 0.59
CA PRO A 262 -13.95 17.55 0.04
C PRO A 262 -12.91 17.58 1.16
N ILE A 263 -11.79 16.92 0.95
CA ILE A 263 -10.69 16.96 1.90
C ILE A 263 -10.10 18.36 2.00
N ASP A 264 -9.58 18.69 3.18
CA ASP A 264 -8.83 19.93 3.38
C ASP A 264 -7.63 20.00 2.43
N GLU A 265 -7.43 21.16 1.79
CA GLU A 265 -6.28 21.37 0.89
C GLU A 265 -4.93 21.21 1.59
N ARG A 266 -4.88 21.33 2.92
CA ARG A 266 -3.70 21.04 3.74
C ARG A 266 -3.28 19.58 3.70
N LEU A 267 -4.21 18.66 3.43
CA LEU A 267 -3.92 17.25 3.11
C LEU A 267 -3.26 17.11 1.73
N ALA A 268 -2.70 18.20 1.20
CA ALA A 268 -1.86 18.13 0.03
C ALA A 268 -0.56 17.42 0.40
N PHE A 269 -0.29 16.35 -0.29
CA PHE A 269 0.91 15.53 -0.19
C PHE A 269 2.17 16.40 -0.13
N SER A 270 2.99 16.25 0.91
CA SER A 270 4.31 16.87 0.95
C SER A 270 5.18 16.33 -0.19
N GLU A 271 6.14 17.14 -0.67
CA GLU A 271 7.08 16.68 -1.70
C GLU A 271 7.88 15.45 -1.23
N THR A 272 8.16 15.35 0.06
CA THR A 272 8.84 14.22 0.71
C THR A 272 8.12 12.89 0.46
N TRP A 273 6.77 12.91 0.40
CA TRP A 273 5.99 11.71 0.14
C TRP A 273 5.96 11.27 -1.34
N ASN A 274 6.40 12.12 -2.28
CA ASN A 274 6.25 11.90 -3.72
C ASN A 274 6.78 10.55 -4.19
N ALA A 275 7.94 10.11 -3.70
CA ALA A 275 8.53 8.83 -4.08
C ALA A 275 7.69 7.61 -3.62
N ALA A 276 6.87 7.77 -2.59
CA ALA A 276 5.94 6.76 -2.10
C ALA A 276 4.55 6.86 -2.74
N GLY A 277 4.13 8.07 -3.21
CA GLY A 277 2.72 8.25 -3.57
C GLY A 277 2.34 9.46 -4.43
N GLY A 278 3.27 10.29 -4.91
CA GLY A 278 2.99 11.63 -5.43
C GLY A 278 2.44 11.75 -6.84
N ILE A 279 2.43 10.68 -7.65
CA ILE A 279 2.05 10.76 -9.07
C ILE A 279 0.55 10.95 -9.25
N TRP A 280 0.19 11.83 -10.22
CA TRP A 280 -1.17 12.04 -10.69
C TRP A 280 -1.27 11.60 -12.15
N CYS A 281 -2.30 10.83 -12.49
CA CYS A 281 -2.43 10.28 -13.85
C CYS A 281 -3.90 10.13 -14.29
N ASP A 282 -4.13 10.11 -15.59
CA ASP A 282 -5.41 9.75 -16.19
C ASP A 282 -5.44 8.28 -16.62
N THR A 283 -6.61 7.77 -17.01
CA THR A 283 -6.75 6.37 -17.45
C THR A 283 -5.87 6.04 -18.65
N ALA A 284 -5.73 6.97 -19.59
CA ALA A 284 -4.95 6.75 -20.81
C ALA A 284 -3.45 6.60 -20.51
N GLY A 285 -2.92 7.41 -19.61
CA GLY A 285 -1.55 7.30 -19.13
C GLY A 285 -1.29 5.96 -18.44
N MET A 286 -2.22 5.51 -17.57
CA MET A 286 -2.08 4.23 -16.87
C MET A 286 -2.15 3.03 -17.82
N MET A 287 -2.97 3.09 -18.89
CA MET A 287 -2.96 2.05 -19.92
C MET A 287 -1.62 1.99 -20.67
N LYS A 288 -1.01 3.14 -21.01
CA LYS A 288 0.33 3.19 -21.60
C LYS A 288 1.39 2.61 -20.67
N TRP A 289 1.30 2.92 -19.38
CA TRP A 289 2.17 2.34 -18.35
C TRP A 289 2.09 0.81 -18.31
N GLY A 290 0.89 0.25 -18.30
CA GLY A 290 0.71 -1.21 -18.31
C GLY A 290 1.23 -1.86 -19.60
N ASN A 291 0.98 -1.25 -20.76
CA ASN A 291 1.48 -1.76 -22.03
C ASN A 291 3.01 -1.71 -22.09
N PHE A 292 3.66 -0.68 -21.56
CA PHE A 292 5.13 -0.62 -21.42
C PHE A 292 5.69 -1.85 -20.68
N TRP A 293 5.04 -2.28 -19.61
CA TRP A 293 5.44 -3.49 -18.88
C TRP A 293 5.15 -4.77 -19.66
N LEU A 294 4.01 -4.87 -20.34
CA LEU A 294 3.66 -6.01 -21.21
C LEU A 294 4.61 -6.14 -22.41
N ASP A 295 5.14 -5.02 -22.89
CA ASP A 295 6.12 -4.96 -23.98
C ASP A 295 7.58 -5.16 -23.48
N GLY A 296 7.74 -5.61 -22.23
CA GLY A 296 9.04 -5.96 -21.66
C GLY A 296 9.98 -4.76 -21.49
N GLY A 297 9.45 -3.61 -21.05
CA GLY A 297 10.24 -2.39 -20.81
C GLY A 297 10.57 -1.61 -22.09
N VAL A 298 9.76 -1.78 -23.13
CA VAL A 298 9.87 -1.06 -24.42
C VAL A 298 8.72 -0.08 -24.57
N THR A 299 9.02 1.15 -24.93
CA THR A 299 8.05 2.20 -25.17
C THR A 299 7.35 2.01 -26.54
N SER A 300 6.22 2.66 -26.73
CA SER A 300 5.42 2.54 -27.97
C SER A 300 6.15 3.00 -29.24
N ASP A 301 7.17 3.84 -29.12
CA ASP A 301 8.06 4.26 -30.21
C ASP A 301 9.27 3.32 -30.42
N GLY A 302 9.33 2.22 -29.66
CA GLY A 302 10.37 1.19 -29.79
C GLY A 302 11.63 1.44 -28.98
N LYS A 303 11.68 2.47 -28.13
CA LYS A 303 12.82 2.71 -27.24
C LYS A 303 12.76 1.75 -26.06
N ARG A 304 13.84 1.01 -25.82
CA ARG A 304 13.98 0.15 -24.63
C ARG A 304 14.48 0.97 -23.45
N LEU A 305 13.70 1.04 -22.37
CA LEU A 305 14.10 1.67 -21.10
C LEU A 305 14.65 0.63 -20.12
N LEU A 306 14.11 -0.58 -20.13
CA LEU A 306 14.54 -1.69 -19.27
C LEU A 306 14.82 -2.92 -20.13
N ASN A 307 15.89 -3.65 -19.83
CA ASN A 307 16.10 -4.96 -20.44
C ASN A 307 15.19 -6.01 -19.79
N GLU A 308 15.09 -7.19 -20.42
CA GLU A 308 14.25 -8.29 -19.93
C GLU A 308 14.68 -8.80 -18.55
N GLN A 309 15.96 -8.69 -18.20
CA GLN A 309 16.45 -9.08 -16.88
C GLN A 309 15.90 -8.15 -15.81
N GLN A 310 15.90 -6.84 -16.04
CA GLN A 310 15.36 -5.87 -15.10
C GLN A 310 13.84 -6.05 -14.94
N VAL A 311 13.10 -6.32 -16.02
CA VAL A 311 11.66 -6.58 -15.94
C VAL A 311 11.37 -7.82 -15.08
N ARG A 312 12.14 -8.91 -15.26
CA ARG A 312 12.01 -10.10 -14.42
C ARG A 312 12.37 -9.83 -12.97
N GLU A 313 13.45 -9.09 -12.73
CA GLU A 313 13.94 -8.73 -11.40
C GLU A 313 12.90 -7.93 -10.61
N VAL A 314 12.31 -6.92 -11.25
CA VAL A 314 11.31 -6.05 -10.62
C VAL A 314 10.05 -6.82 -10.23
N TRP A 315 9.68 -7.86 -10.96
CA TRP A 315 8.48 -8.66 -10.66
C TRP A 315 8.76 -9.95 -9.87
N GLN A 316 10.01 -10.22 -9.55
CA GLN A 316 10.36 -11.37 -8.73
C GLN A 316 9.90 -11.16 -7.28
N GLY A 317 9.02 -12.02 -6.77
CA GLY A 317 8.58 -11.99 -5.39
C GLY A 317 9.75 -12.17 -4.42
N VAL A 318 9.90 -11.23 -3.47
CA VAL A 318 11.00 -11.20 -2.51
C VAL A 318 10.50 -11.48 -1.09
N THR A 319 9.44 -10.79 -0.67
CA THR A 319 8.89 -10.92 0.68
C THR A 319 7.54 -11.62 0.61
N PRO A 320 7.41 -12.84 1.15
CA PRO A 320 6.12 -13.53 1.19
C PRO A 320 5.07 -12.68 1.94
N THR A 321 3.86 -12.61 1.37
CA THR A 321 2.73 -11.91 1.97
C THR A 321 1.55 -12.84 2.21
N GLY A 322 0.59 -12.43 3.02
CA GLY A 322 -0.65 -13.16 3.20
C GLY A 322 -1.52 -13.11 1.95
N VAL A 323 -2.09 -14.25 1.55
CA VAL A 323 -3.15 -14.29 0.54
C VAL A 323 -4.48 -13.88 1.17
N ASN A 324 -5.23 -13.01 0.51
CA ASN A 324 -6.58 -12.65 0.94
C ASN A 324 -7.42 -13.90 1.20
N GLY A 325 -8.03 -13.99 2.38
CA GLY A 325 -8.76 -15.20 2.82
C GLY A 325 -9.92 -15.58 1.90
N ARG A 326 -10.61 -14.61 1.29
CA ARG A 326 -11.71 -14.85 0.35
C ARG A 326 -11.18 -15.41 -0.99
N LEU A 327 -10.06 -14.89 -1.50
CA LEU A 327 -9.42 -15.41 -2.70
C LEU A 327 -8.92 -16.85 -2.48
N ARG A 328 -8.36 -17.12 -1.30
CA ARG A 328 -7.93 -18.48 -0.91
C ARG A 328 -9.11 -19.43 -0.81
N ALA A 329 -10.19 -19.04 -0.15
CA ALA A 329 -11.40 -19.85 -0.01
C ALA A 329 -12.07 -20.13 -1.37
N ALA A 330 -12.00 -19.20 -2.30
CA ALA A 330 -12.47 -19.36 -3.67
C ALA A 330 -11.54 -20.22 -4.56
N GLY A 331 -10.35 -20.61 -4.06
CA GLY A 331 -9.36 -21.34 -4.85
C GLY A 331 -8.78 -20.53 -6.02
N LEU A 332 -8.79 -19.20 -5.88
CA LEU A 332 -8.31 -18.29 -6.92
C LEU A 332 -6.85 -17.86 -6.70
N SER A 333 -6.36 -17.90 -5.46
CA SER A 333 -4.97 -17.54 -5.14
C SER A 333 -4.48 -18.35 -3.94
N HIS A 334 -3.22 -18.78 -3.97
CA HIS A 334 -2.57 -19.61 -2.95
C HIS A 334 -1.24 -19.05 -2.49
N LEU A 335 -0.56 -18.27 -3.33
CA LEU A 335 0.75 -17.68 -3.08
C LEU A 335 0.68 -16.17 -3.34
N SER A 336 1.34 -15.42 -2.49
CA SER A 336 1.50 -13.98 -2.65
C SER A 336 2.84 -13.53 -2.09
N ALA A 337 3.47 -12.57 -2.77
CA ALA A 337 4.70 -11.94 -2.33
C ALA A 337 4.71 -10.47 -2.75
N TYR A 338 5.49 -9.68 -2.05
CA TYR A 338 5.88 -8.35 -2.49
C TYR A 338 7.22 -8.42 -3.22
N ALA A 339 7.28 -7.81 -4.37
CA ALA A 339 8.45 -7.67 -5.22
C ALA A 339 9.01 -6.23 -5.09
N LEU A 340 9.73 -5.73 -6.09
CA LEU A 340 10.27 -4.38 -6.07
C LEU A 340 9.17 -3.37 -6.49
N GLY A 341 8.43 -2.86 -5.52
CA GLY A 341 7.33 -1.91 -5.75
C GLY A 341 6.06 -2.50 -6.34
N TRP A 342 5.91 -3.82 -6.32
CA TRP A 342 4.77 -4.55 -6.86
C TRP A 342 4.37 -5.70 -5.94
N GLY A 343 3.08 -5.93 -5.82
CA GLY A 343 2.54 -7.20 -5.34
C GLY A 343 2.51 -8.22 -6.46
N THR A 344 2.87 -9.47 -6.18
CA THR A 344 2.79 -10.60 -7.11
C THR A 344 2.04 -11.75 -6.46
N GLN A 345 1.11 -12.36 -7.19
CA GLN A 345 0.37 -13.52 -6.71
C GLN A 345 -0.08 -14.42 -7.87
N ASP A 346 -0.43 -15.66 -7.57
CA ASP A 346 -1.20 -16.46 -8.49
C ASP A 346 -2.68 -16.04 -8.42
N PHE A 347 -3.31 -15.85 -9.57
CA PHE A 347 -4.74 -15.56 -9.65
C PHE A 347 -5.40 -16.35 -10.78
N ALA A 348 -6.32 -17.24 -10.43
CA ALA A 348 -6.99 -18.14 -11.39
C ALA A 348 -6.00 -18.87 -12.34
N GLY A 349 -4.84 -19.27 -11.81
CA GLY A 349 -3.79 -20.00 -12.56
C GLY A 349 -2.92 -19.12 -13.46
N ARG A 350 -2.89 -17.80 -13.26
CA ARG A 350 -2.04 -16.83 -13.95
C ARG A 350 -1.22 -16.02 -12.95
N LEU A 351 -0.11 -15.46 -13.40
CA LEU A 351 0.59 -14.43 -12.63
C LEU A 351 -0.24 -13.14 -12.65
N LEU A 352 -0.55 -12.62 -11.48
CA LEU A 352 -1.08 -11.27 -11.29
C LEU A 352 0.00 -10.40 -10.66
N VAL A 353 0.36 -9.31 -11.33
CA VAL A 353 1.23 -8.24 -10.83
C VAL A 353 0.36 -7.02 -10.57
N SER A 354 0.40 -6.46 -9.36
CA SER A 354 -0.52 -5.39 -9.00
C SER A 354 0.05 -4.46 -7.95
N HIS A 355 -0.52 -3.27 -7.85
CA HIS A 355 -0.36 -2.40 -6.69
C HIS A 355 -1.65 -1.60 -6.44
N GLY A 356 -2.01 -1.45 -5.18
CA GLY A 356 -3.04 -0.52 -4.76
C GLY A 356 -2.46 0.84 -4.41
N GLY A 357 -3.29 1.85 -4.37
CA GLY A 357 -2.94 3.17 -3.87
C GLY A 357 -4.05 3.72 -2.97
N GLY A 358 -3.67 4.23 -1.81
CA GLY A 358 -4.54 4.95 -0.88
C GLY A 358 -3.85 6.25 -0.49
N ALA A 359 -4.61 7.31 -0.46
CA ALA A 359 -4.20 8.62 0.02
C ALA A 359 -5.45 9.36 0.51
N PRO A 360 -5.34 10.44 1.30
CA PRO A 360 -6.51 11.15 1.75
C PRO A 360 -7.49 11.43 0.61
N GLY A 361 -8.72 10.95 0.77
CA GLY A 361 -9.81 11.14 -0.19
C GLY A 361 -9.71 10.38 -1.51
N VAL A 362 -8.79 9.43 -1.69
CA VAL A 362 -8.67 8.68 -2.96
C VAL A 362 -8.20 7.25 -2.74
N VAL A 363 -8.69 6.35 -3.58
CA VAL A 363 -8.16 4.98 -3.70
C VAL A 363 -7.94 4.66 -5.17
N SER A 364 -6.91 3.92 -5.48
CA SER A 364 -6.60 3.44 -6.82
C SER A 364 -6.17 1.97 -6.81
N ASN A 365 -6.28 1.30 -7.94
CA ASN A 365 -5.79 -0.05 -8.10
C ASN A 365 -5.31 -0.29 -9.54
N PHE A 366 -4.18 -0.95 -9.66
CA PHE A 366 -3.56 -1.27 -10.94
C PHE A 366 -3.17 -2.74 -10.98
N MET A 367 -3.52 -3.43 -12.09
CA MET A 367 -3.26 -4.84 -12.28
C MET A 367 -2.74 -5.13 -13.69
N ILE A 368 -1.80 -6.05 -13.78
CA ILE A 368 -1.28 -6.65 -15.01
C ILE A 368 -1.37 -8.16 -14.90
N ILE A 369 -1.91 -8.82 -15.92
CA ILE A 369 -1.87 -10.28 -16.08
C ILE A 369 -1.10 -10.58 -17.38
N PRO A 370 0.22 -10.81 -17.30
CA PRO A 370 1.10 -10.84 -18.47
C PRO A 370 0.75 -11.92 -19.48
N GLU A 371 0.42 -13.13 -19.04
CA GLU A 371 0.06 -14.24 -19.93
C GLU A 371 -1.19 -13.95 -20.76
N GLU A 372 -2.06 -13.09 -20.25
CA GLU A 372 -3.29 -12.67 -20.90
C GLU A 372 -3.15 -11.33 -21.64
N LYS A 373 -1.98 -10.69 -21.57
CA LYS A 373 -1.75 -9.33 -22.06
C LYS A 373 -2.83 -8.36 -21.60
N LEU A 374 -3.22 -8.46 -20.34
CA LEU A 374 -4.32 -7.73 -19.73
C LEU A 374 -3.78 -6.69 -18.76
N VAL A 375 -4.31 -5.47 -18.87
CA VAL A 375 -4.07 -4.37 -17.92
C VAL A 375 -5.42 -3.85 -17.44
N LEU A 376 -5.54 -3.63 -16.14
CA LEU A 376 -6.68 -2.97 -15.52
C LEU A 376 -6.19 -1.82 -14.64
N PHE A 377 -6.89 -0.71 -14.72
CA PHE A 377 -6.71 0.42 -13.82
C PHE A 377 -8.07 0.95 -13.41
N SER A 378 -8.20 1.29 -12.15
CA SER A 378 -9.35 2.01 -11.63
C SER A 378 -8.95 2.92 -10.48
N ALA A 379 -9.68 4.02 -10.31
CA ALA A 379 -9.49 4.96 -9.21
C ALA A 379 -10.80 5.62 -8.81
N THR A 380 -10.97 5.89 -7.52
CA THR A 380 -12.06 6.70 -6.99
C THR A 380 -11.51 7.97 -6.34
N ASN A 381 -12.34 9.00 -6.25
CA ASN A 381 -12.05 10.20 -5.50
C ASN A 381 -12.73 10.20 -4.12
N ASP A 382 -12.80 9.04 -3.51
CA ASP A 382 -13.13 8.83 -2.11
C ASP A 382 -12.27 7.69 -1.52
N TYR A 383 -12.14 7.64 -0.19
CA TYR A 383 -11.29 6.63 0.47
C TYR A 383 -12.06 5.32 0.70
N ARG A 384 -12.39 4.61 -0.41
CA ARG A 384 -13.17 3.35 -0.40
C ARG A 384 -12.59 2.31 -1.35
N GLY A 385 -12.67 1.05 -0.98
CA GLY A 385 -12.05 -0.09 -1.67
C GLY A 385 -12.61 -0.48 -3.05
N ALA A 386 -13.48 0.33 -3.64
CA ALA A 386 -14.14 0.07 -4.92
C ALA A 386 -13.18 -0.30 -6.09
N PRO A 387 -12.02 0.37 -6.27
CA PRO A 387 -11.14 0.07 -7.39
C PRO A 387 -10.63 -1.37 -7.42
N SER A 388 -10.18 -1.92 -6.30
CA SER A 388 -9.72 -3.32 -6.26
C SER A 388 -10.85 -4.29 -6.57
N THR A 389 -12.04 -4.04 -6.03
CA THR A 389 -13.23 -4.88 -6.27
C THR A 389 -13.60 -4.93 -7.75
N PHE A 390 -13.65 -3.77 -8.41
CA PHE A 390 -13.90 -3.71 -9.87
C PHE A 390 -12.85 -4.51 -10.64
N ASN A 391 -11.57 -4.27 -10.37
CA ASN A 391 -10.48 -4.91 -11.10
C ASN A 391 -10.49 -6.44 -10.93
N TYR A 392 -10.69 -6.95 -9.70
CA TYR A 392 -10.80 -8.40 -9.47
C TYR A 392 -12.03 -9.01 -10.13
N HIS A 393 -13.18 -8.32 -10.11
CA HIS A 393 -14.40 -8.77 -10.78
C HIS A 393 -14.20 -8.91 -12.30
N ILE A 394 -13.63 -7.89 -12.93
CA ILE A 394 -13.34 -7.91 -14.37
C ILE A 394 -12.26 -8.94 -14.72
N ALA A 395 -11.17 -9.01 -13.94
CA ALA A 395 -10.12 -10.00 -14.15
C ALA A 395 -10.65 -11.43 -14.09
N ALA A 396 -11.45 -11.76 -13.06
CA ALA A 396 -12.04 -13.08 -12.93
C ALA A 396 -12.94 -13.42 -14.13
N ALA A 397 -13.80 -12.49 -14.54
CA ALA A 397 -14.68 -12.70 -15.69
C ALA A 397 -13.91 -12.91 -17.00
N LEU A 398 -12.83 -12.13 -17.24
CA LEU A 398 -11.96 -12.27 -18.42
C LEU A 398 -11.14 -13.56 -18.40
N LEU A 399 -10.84 -14.10 -17.22
CA LEU A 399 -10.15 -15.38 -17.01
C LEU A 399 -11.10 -16.59 -17.02
N GLY A 400 -12.39 -16.41 -17.40
CA GLY A 400 -13.37 -17.47 -17.47
C GLY A 400 -13.90 -17.95 -16.11
N ARG A 401 -13.87 -17.08 -15.10
CA ARG A 401 -14.38 -17.31 -13.74
C ARG A 401 -15.50 -16.32 -13.38
N PRO A 402 -16.55 -16.19 -14.25
CA PRO A 402 -17.63 -15.23 -14.05
C PRO A 402 -18.57 -15.59 -12.87
N GLU A 403 -18.41 -16.77 -12.28
CA GLU A 403 -19.17 -17.22 -11.11
C GLU A 403 -18.80 -16.44 -9.83
N PHE A 404 -17.65 -15.74 -9.80
CA PHE A 404 -17.22 -14.94 -8.66
C PHE A 404 -17.69 -13.50 -8.80
N ASP A 405 -18.74 -13.14 -8.07
CA ASP A 405 -19.24 -11.77 -7.99
C ASP A 405 -18.55 -11.00 -6.85
N PHE A 406 -17.34 -10.51 -7.13
CA PHE A 406 -16.56 -9.73 -6.16
C PHE A 406 -17.28 -8.44 -5.73
N ILE A 407 -18.13 -7.86 -6.59
CA ILE A 407 -18.84 -6.63 -6.28
C ILE A 407 -19.84 -6.88 -5.15
N ALA A 408 -20.61 -7.97 -5.25
CA ALA A 408 -21.57 -8.33 -4.19
C ALA A 408 -20.86 -8.78 -2.91
N ASP A 409 -19.81 -9.64 -3.03
CA ASP A 409 -19.14 -10.21 -1.87
C ASP A 409 -18.30 -9.19 -1.08
N TRP A 410 -17.45 -8.41 -1.77
CA TRP A 410 -16.56 -7.47 -1.11
C TRP A 410 -17.26 -6.17 -0.74
N GLY A 411 -18.20 -5.69 -1.57
CA GLY A 411 -19.01 -4.53 -1.26
C GLY A 411 -19.87 -4.73 -0.01
N GLY A 412 -20.48 -5.92 0.14
CA GLY A 412 -21.22 -6.28 1.36
C GLY A 412 -20.33 -6.28 2.60
N ALA A 413 -19.16 -6.93 2.53
CA ALA A 413 -18.20 -6.95 3.64
C ALA A 413 -17.68 -5.56 4.03
N PHE A 414 -17.45 -4.71 3.03
CA PHE A 414 -17.05 -3.33 3.26
C PHE A 414 -18.13 -2.55 4.03
N ALA A 415 -19.38 -2.65 3.60
CA ALA A 415 -20.49 -1.97 4.26
C ALA A 415 -20.69 -2.41 5.72
N GLU A 416 -20.51 -3.72 6.00
CA GLU A 416 -20.56 -4.25 7.36
C GLU A 416 -19.42 -3.66 8.22
N ALA A 417 -18.18 -3.70 7.74
CA ALA A 417 -17.02 -3.18 8.47
C ALA A 417 -17.12 -1.66 8.71
N GLU A 418 -17.60 -0.90 7.73
CA GLU A 418 -17.82 0.54 7.87
C GLU A 418 -18.88 0.86 8.92
N ALA A 419 -19.98 0.09 8.95
CA ALA A 419 -21.04 0.27 9.93
C ALA A 419 -20.55 -0.02 11.36
N GLU A 420 -19.79 -1.11 11.55
CA GLU A 420 -19.22 -1.48 12.85
C GLU A 420 -18.23 -0.44 13.37
N GLY A 421 -17.32 0.01 12.53
CA GLY A 421 -16.33 1.03 12.90
C GLY A 421 -16.97 2.40 13.18
N THR A 422 -17.99 2.78 12.41
CA THR A 422 -18.79 3.99 12.63
C THR A 422 -19.45 3.97 13.99
N GLN A 423 -20.07 2.82 14.35
CA GLN A 423 -20.72 2.67 15.65
C GLN A 423 -19.72 2.78 16.79
N LEU A 424 -18.55 2.14 16.67
CA LEU A 424 -17.47 2.22 17.66
C LEU A 424 -17.00 3.65 17.91
N ILE A 425 -16.79 4.45 16.84
CA ILE A 425 -16.41 5.86 16.96
C ILE A 425 -17.50 6.65 17.67
N ALA A 426 -18.76 6.46 17.26
CA ALA A 426 -19.90 7.15 17.85
C ALA A 426 -20.08 6.82 19.34
N ASP A 427 -19.96 5.56 19.72
CA ASP A 427 -20.07 5.11 21.11
C ASP A 427 -18.96 5.71 21.98
N THR A 428 -17.72 5.75 21.47
CA THR A 428 -16.58 6.34 22.20
C THR A 428 -16.69 7.86 22.33
N ALA A 429 -17.19 8.55 21.28
CA ALA A 429 -17.39 9.99 21.31
C ALA A 429 -18.57 10.42 22.19
N ALA A 430 -19.60 9.55 22.32
CA ALA A 430 -20.84 9.90 23.03
C ALA A 430 -20.66 9.98 24.55
N SER A 431 -19.80 9.16 25.15
CA SER A 431 -19.61 9.18 26.61
C SER A 431 -18.35 8.43 27.08
N ALA A 432 -17.69 9.00 28.07
CA ALA A 432 -16.86 8.20 28.96
C ALA A 432 -17.70 7.07 29.59
N PRO A 433 -17.08 5.94 30.02
CA PRO A 433 -17.79 4.89 30.76
C PRO A 433 -18.59 5.45 31.95
N GLU A 434 -19.78 4.89 32.22
CA GLU A 434 -20.64 5.35 33.33
C GLU A 434 -19.93 5.33 34.69
N ASP A 435 -18.94 4.42 34.85
CA ASP A 435 -18.12 4.21 36.05
C ASP A 435 -16.71 4.77 35.90
N ALA A 436 -16.46 5.67 34.94
CA ALA A 436 -15.15 6.26 34.69
C ALA A 436 -14.56 6.86 35.98
N ALA A 437 -13.34 6.47 36.29
CA ALA A 437 -12.59 7.06 37.39
C ALA A 437 -12.15 8.50 37.02
N PRO A 438 -12.16 9.46 37.95
CA PRO A 438 -11.66 10.79 37.68
C PRO A 438 -10.14 10.75 37.40
N PRO A 439 -9.58 11.80 36.73
CA PRO A 439 -8.14 11.93 36.58
C PRO A 439 -7.43 11.89 37.93
N SER A 440 -6.31 11.21 38.03
CA SER A 440 -5.56 11.09 39.28
C SER A 440 -4.96 12.41 39.78
N LEU A 441 -4.84 13.39 38.89
CA LEU A 441 -4.29 14.73 39.15
C LEU A 441 -5.21 15.82 38.58
N PRO A 442 -5.11 17.08 39.05
CA PRO A 442 -5.77 18.22 38.43
C PRO A 442 -5.34 18.38 36.94
N LEU A 443 -6.24 18.80 36.05
CA LEU A 443 -5.95 18.94 34.61
C LEU A 443 -4.67 19.75 34.31
N SER A 444 -4.40 20.79 35.12
CA SER A 444 -3.17 21.58 34.98
C SER A 444 -1.86 20.78 35.18
N ALA A 445 -1.93 19.60 35.80
CA ALA A 445 -0.76 18.74 35.99
C ALA A 445 -0.37 18.00 34.70
N TYR A 446 -1.29 17.82 33.76
CA TYR A 446 -1.06 17.18 32.46
C TYR A 446 -0.50 18.17 31.42
N VAL A 447 -0.60 19.46 31.66
CA VAL A 447 -0.05 20.51 30.79
C VAL A 447 1.47 20.42 30.73
N GLY A 448 2.03 20.49 29.51
CA GLY A 448 3.46 20.46 29.29
C GLY A 448 3.84 20.07 27.88
N THR A 449 5.14 20.01 27.62
CA THR A 449 5.72 19.48 26.40
C THR A 449 6.15 18.05 26.63
N TYR A 450 5.82 17.20 25.66
CA TYR A 450 6.16 15.77 25.65
C TYR A 450 6.94 15.48 24.36
N HIS A 451 8.07 14.82 24.47
CA HIS A 451 9.01 14.61 23.39
C HIS A 451 9.15 13.12 23.06
N ASP A 452 9.03 12.80 21.79
CA ASP A 452 9.42 11.52 21.22
C ASP A 452 10.66 11.70 20.33
N PRO A 453 11.68 10.83 20.43
CA PRO A 453 12.95 11.03 19.70
C PRO A 453 12.82 11.09 18.16
N TRP A 454 11.88 10.36 17.57
CA TRP A 454 11.71 10.35 16.10
C TRP A 454 10.65 11.35 15.63
N TYR A 455 9.59 11.54 16.43
CA TYR A 455 8.48 12.42 16.05
C TYR A 455 8.73 13.88 16.40
N GLY A 456 9.26 14.14 17.60
CA GLY A 456 9.47 15.47 18.14
C GLY A 456 8.52 15.83 19.29
N ASP A 457 8.17 17.10 19.39
CA ASP A 457 7.41 17.65 20.51
C ASP A 457 5.91 17.64 20.25
N VAL A 458 5.17 17.12 21.23
CA VAL A 458 3.71 17.25 21.35
C VAL A 458 3.41 18.11 22.58
N ARG A 459 2.47 19.06 22.47
CA ARG A 459 2.16 19.99 23.54
C ARG A 459 0.74 19.81 24.04
N ILE A 460 0.61 19.70 25.37
CA ILE A 460 -0.68 19.74 26.05
C ILE A 460 -0.83 21.09 26.72
N ARG A 461 -1.92 21.80 26.44
CA ARG A 461 -2.23 23.10 27.02
C ARG A 461 -3.65 23.15 27.60
N MET A 462 -3.89 24.07 28.52
CA MET A 462 -5.27 24.41 28.91
C MET A 462 -5.96 25.18 27.78
N ASP A 463 -7.20 24.78 27.48
CA ASP A 463 -8.13 25.56 26.65
C ASP A 463 -9.36 25.95 27.48
N GLY A 464 -9.23 27.05 28.21
CA GLY A 464 -10.20 27.43 29.25
C GLY A 464 -9.89 26.81 30.62
N PRO A 465 -10.84 26.83 31.58
CA PRO A 465 -10.59 26.43 32.96
C PRO A 465 -10.63 24.89 33.17
N ASP A 466 -11.32 24.16 32.31
CA ASP A 466 -11.72 22.78 32.51
C ASP A 466 -11.50 21.86 31.28
N ARG A 467 -10.78 22.34 30.27
CA ARG A 467 -10.46 21.58 29.07
C ARG A 467 -8.97 21.54 28.79
N LEU A 468 -8.52 20.44 28.22
CA LEU A 468 -7.19 20.30 27.65
C LEU A 468 -7.27 20.33 26.12
N PHE A 469 -6.18 20.74 25.51
CA PHE A 469 -5.97 20.74 24.06
C PHE A 469 -4.61 20.11 23.77
N ILE A 470 -4.57 19.27 22.72
CA ILE A 470 -3.37 18.63 22.22
C ILE A 470 -2.94 19.30 20.90
N ASP A 471 -1.67 19.64 20.80
CA ASP A 471 -0.97 20.17 19.62
C ASP A 471 0.09 19.13 19.23
N MET A 472 -0.10 18.48 18.09
CA MET A 472 0.80 17.42 17.62
C MET A 472 2.11 17.95 17.03
N GLY A 473 2.26 19.26 16.84
CA GLY A 473 3.50 19.92 16.47
C GLY A 473 3.97 19.73 15.03
N ARG A 474 3.75 18.58 14.42
CA ARG A 474 4.10 18.30 13.01
C ARG A 474 2.91 18.35 12.07
N SER A 475 1.69 18.26 12.59
CA SER A 475 0.46 18.21 11.82
C SER A 475 -0.57 19.12 12.45
N GLU A 476 -0.89 20.25 11.81
CA GLU A 476 -1.92 21.19 12.32
C GLU A 476 -3.34 20.59 12.27
N ILE A 477 -3.56 19.61 11.38
CA ILE A 477 -4.84 18.92 11.25
C ILE A 477 -5.09 17.99 12.45
N LEU A 478 -4.03 17.53 13.09
CA LEU A 478 -4.07 16.70 14.30
C LEU A 478 -3.95 17.54 15.59
N ASP A 479 -4.37 18.81 15.55
CA ASP A 479 -4.56 19.64 16.74
C ASP A 479 -6.03 19.59 17.16
N GLY A 480 -6.31 19.31 18.43
CA GLY A 480 -7.69 19.11 18.84
C GLY A 480 -7.97 19.11 20.35
N ASP A 481 -9.24 18.97 20.66
CA ASP A 481 -9.71 18.85 22.04
C ASP A 481 -9.25 17.53 22.66
N LEU A 482 -8.78 17.61 23.89
CA LEU A 482 -8.39 16.44 24.68
C LEU A 482 -9.37 16.28 25.85
N THR A 483 -10.32 15.37 25.68
CA THR A 483 -11.41 15.13 26.62
C THR A 483 -11.09 13.97 27.56
N HIS A 484 -11.36 14.13 28.86
CA HIS A 484 -11.20 13.05 29.82
C HIS A 484 -12.09 11.84 29.48
N TYR A 485 -11.53 10.63 29.55
CA TYR A 485 -12.23 9.37 29.25
C TYR A 485 -12.35 8.46 30.46
N ASP A 486 -11.24 8.02 31.07
CA ASP A 486 -11.25 7.17 32.26
C ASP A 486 -9.88 7.21 32.98
N GLY A 487 -9.85 7.58 34.25
CA GLY A 487 -8.59 7.71 35.00
C GLY A 487 -7.63 8.69 34.34
N ASP A 488 -6.43 8.24 33.99
CA ASP A 488 -5.42 9.05 33.30
C ASP A 488 -5.45 8.89 31.77
N ARG A 489 -6.51 8.26 31.23
CA ARG A 489 -6.81 8.19 29.80
C ARG A 489 -7.70 9.32 29.38
N PHE A 490 -7.30 9.96 28.28
CA PHE A 490 -8.06 10.99 27.58
C PHE A 490 -8.32 10.54 26.14
N ALA A 491 -9.26 11.18 25.47
CA ALA A 491 -9.54 11.00 24.05
C ALA A 491 -9.24 12.32 23.33
N ALA A 492 -8.38 12.27 22.31
CA ALA A 492 -8.11 13.36 21.40
C ALA A 492 -9.12 13.29 20.25
N PHE A 493 -9.86 14.37 20.07
CA PHE A 493 -10.87 14.50 19.02
C PHE A 493 -10.43 15.59 18.06
N TRP A 494 -10.05 15.18 16.84
CA TRP A 494 -9.63 16.10 15.80
C TRP A 494 -10.82 16.83 15.21
N PRO A 495 -10.67 18.12 14.81
CA PRO A 495 -11.75 18.90 14.20
C PRO A 495 -12.32 18.24 12.93
N ASP A 496 -11.42 17.72 12.08
CA ASP A 496 -11.80 17.01 10.86
C ASP A 496 -12.15 15.54 11.16
N LYS A 497 -13.43 15.25 11.26
CA LYS A 497 -13.95 13.88 11.53
C LYS A 497 -13.80 12.94 10.34
N SER A 498 -13.51 13.44 9.16
CA SER A 498 -13.28 12.61 7.99
C SER A 498 -11.98 11.81 8.08
N LEU A 499 -11.00 12.26 8.89
CA LEU A 499 -9.75 11.53 9.14
C LEU A 499 -9.97 10.18 9.80
N LYS A 500 -11.07 9.99 10.56
CA LYS A 500 -11.37 8.77 11.35
C LYS A 500 -10.20 8.36 12.25
N ALA A 501 -9.41 9.33 12.69
CA ALA A 501 -8.14 9.16 13.39
C ALA A 501 -8.19 9.60 14.86
N ASP A 502 -9.39 9.79 15.44
CA ASP A 502 -9.52 10.10 16.87
C ASP A 502 -8.74 9.07 17.71
N ALA A 503 -8.03 9.52 18.74
CA ALA A 503 -7.06 8.70 19.44
C ALA A 503 -7.22 8.76 20.97
N PHE A 504 -7.01 7.65 21.64
CA PHE A 504 -6.76 7.65 23.07
C PHE A 504 -5.36 8.17 23.37
N VAL A 505 -5.25 8.92 24.47
CA VAL A 505 -4.00 9.42 25.04
C VAL A 505 -3.92 8.92 26.48
N ASP A 506 -2.98 8.04 26.75
CA ASP A 506 -2.75 7.42 28.04
C ASP A 506 -1.57 8.11 28.75
N PHE A 507 -1.84 8.91 29.77
CA PHE A 507 -0.78 9.55 30.55
C PHE A 507 -0.18 8.60 31.59
N THR A 508 1.14 8.61 31.69
CA THR A 508 1.88 7.90 32.74
C THR A 508 2.06 8.81 33.93
N VAL A 509 1.54 8.41 35.11
CA VAL A 509 1.67 9.13 36.36
C VAL A 509 2.54 8.35 37.32
N GLU A 510 3.67 8.93 37.78
CA GLU A 510 4.60 8.34 38.73
C GLU A 510 4.87 9.31 39.87
N ASN A 511 4.74 8.83 41.11
CA ASN A 511 4.98 9.63 42.33
C ASN A 511 4.21 10.97 42.34
N GLY A 512 2.96 10.95 41.85
CA GLY A 512 2.08 12.11 41.81
C GLY A 512 2.47 13.17 40.71
N LYS A 513 3.20 12.77 39.69
CA LYS A 513 3.60 13.62 38.57
C LYS A 513 3.40 12.89 37.24
N VAL A 514 2.96 13.62 36.22
CA VAL A 514 2.91 13.10 34.84
C VAL A 514 4.34 13.03 34.31
N THR A 515 4.76 11.85 33.83
CA THR A 515 6.12 11.59 33.33
C THR A 515 6.17 11.34 31.83
N GLY A 516 5.03 11.01 31.21
CA GLY A 516 4.94 10.74 29.78
C GLY A 516 3.52 10.44 29.34
N MET A 517 3.36 10.12 28.07
CA MET A 517 2.10 9.65 27.50
C MET A 517 2.37 8.74 26.29
N THR A 518 1.42 7.85 26.00
CA THR A 518 1.34 7.04 24.79
C THR A 518 0.01 7.30 24.09
N MET A 519 -0.09 6.96 22.82
CA MET A 519 -1.31 7.19 22.06
C MET A 519 -1.73 5.93 21.28
N LYS A 520 -3.02 5.83 20.98
CA LYS A 520 -3.57 4.74 20.18
C LYS A 520 -4.85 5.18 19.50
N ALA A 521 -5.02 4.84 18.21
CA ALA A 521 -6.28 5.07 17.50
C ALA A 521 -7.47 4.41 18.23
N ILE A 522 -8.64 5.07 18.20
CA ILE A 522 -9.89 4.58 18.81
C ILE A 522 -10.51 3.49 17.95
N SER A 523 -10.41 3.61 16.63
CA SER A 523 -11.10 2.74 15.67
C SER A 523 -10.15 2.01 14.74
N ASP A 524 -10.51 0.78 14.39
CA ASP A 524 -9.83 -0.01 13.36
C ASP A 524 -10.07 0.54 11.91
N LEU A 525 -10.96 1.54 11.75
CA LEU A 525 -11.10 2.28 10.49
C LEU A 525 -10.01 3.33 10.28
N THR A 526 -9.24 3.63 11.31
CA THR A 526 -8.10 4.55 11.23
C THR A 526 -7.06 3.98 10.27
N ASP A 527 -6.61 4.79 9.31
CA ASP A 527 -5.54 4.39 8.40
C ASP A 527 -4.27 4.07 9.18
N PHE A 528 -3.53 3.04 8.76
CA PHE A 528 -2.35 2.55 9.46
C PHE A 528 -1.22 3.60 9.51
N SER A 529 -1.23 4.60 8.62
CA SER A 529 -0.25 5.71 8.61
C SER A 529 -0.44 6.67 9.79
N TYR A 530 -1.55 6.56 10.54
CA TYR A 530 -1.67 7.19 11.86
C TYR A 530 -1.05 6.28 12.93
N ASP A 531 0.26 6.12 12.89
CA ASP A 531 1.03 5.23 13.77
C ASP A 531 1.22 5.77 15.19
N PHE A 532 0.15 6.35 15.78
CA PHE A 532 0.14 6.88 17.16
C PHE A 532 0.69 5.89 18.19
N HIS A 533 0.51 4.60 17.95
CA HIS A 533 0.94 3.53 18.87
C HIS A 533 2.46 3.38 18.96
N ASP A 534 3.22 3.95 18.02
CA ASP A 534 4.68 3.94 18.02
C ASP A 534 5.28 5.12 18.82
N LEU A 535 4.43 6.09 19.22
CA LEU A 535 4.84 7.22 20.04
C LEU A 535 5.08 6.82 21.51
N ASP A 536 6.25 7.16 22.04
CA ASP A 536 6.63 7.01 23.45
C ASP A 536 7.09 8.37 24.02
N LEU A 537 6.11 9.25 24.21
CA LEU A 537 6.31 10.64 24.55
C LEU A 537 6.71 10.82 26.02
N LYS A 538 7.91 11.33 26.27
CA LYS A 538 8.41 11.64 27.62
C LYS A 538 8.25 13.11 27.91
N ARG A 539 7.78 13.43 29.13
CA ARG A 539 7.65 14.83 29.54
C ARG A 539 9.00 15.53 29.58
N VAL A 540 9.11 16.64 28.85
CA VAL A 540 10.29 17.50 28.89
C VAL A 540 10.32 18.22 30.26
N LYS A 541 11.47 18.25 30.90
CA LYS A 541 11.64 19.00 32.14
C LYS A 541 11.69 20.49 31.81
N ASP A 542 10.83 21.27 32.48
CA ASP A 542 10.86 22.74 32.46
C ASP A 542 12.22 23.29 32.87
#